data_35dd2e94fa75088f5c781674e543b78c
#
_entry.id   35dd2e94fa75088f5c781674e543b78c
#
_cell.length_a   1.000
_cell.length_b   1.000
_cell.length_c   1.000
_cell.angle_alpha   90.00
_cell.angle_beta   90.00
_cell.angle_gamma   90.00
#
_symmetry.space_group_name_H-M   'P 1'
#
loop_
_entity.id
_entity.type
_entity.pdbx_description
1 polymer ?
#
loop_
_entity_poly.entity_id
_entity_poly.type
_entity_poly.pdbx_seq_one_letter_code
_entity_poly.pdbx_strand_id
1 'polypeptide(L)'
;MAEVLSAKRCNMQERIRCSWANPKNPLYIRYHDDEWGVPIHDDHKLFEMLILESFQAGLSWECILNKQEAFRRAFDGFDLETVCTYGDEKIAELGKNSGIVRNRLKIKAAVNNAQIFRTIQQEWGSFDCYLWHWTEGQVVYEIGRASCRERV
;
A
#
# COMPACT_ATOMS: atom_id res chain seq x y z
N MET A 1 24.34 -36.62 33.38
CA MET A 1 23.34 -36.73 32.29
C MET A 1 22.88 -35.33 31.94
N ALA A 2 23.46 -34.77 30.92
CA ALA A 2 23.12 -33.46 30.39
C ALA A 2 22.78 -33.65 28.92
N GLU A 3 21.49 -33.74 28.64
CA GLU A 3 20.98 -33.78 27.26
C GLU A 3 20.94 -32.34 26.74
N VAL A 4 21.82 -32.13 25.79
CA VAL A 4 21.97 -30.89 25.05
C VAL A 4 20.74 -30.70 24.14
N LEU A 5 19.93 -29.72 24.45
CA LEU A 5 18.91 -29.21 23.54
C LEU A 5 19.57 -28.65 22.30
N SER A 6 19.61 -29.47 21.24
CA SER A 6 19.98 -29.06 19.89
C SER A 6 18.96 -28.05 19.40
N ALA A 7 19.28 -26.78 19.51
CA ALA A 7 18.55 -25.72 18.84
C ALA A 7 18.56 -26.01 17.33
N LYS A 8 17.41 -26.35 16.77
CA LYS A 8 17.19 -26.41 15.33
C LYS A 8 17.54 -25.04 14.76
N ARG A 9 18.72 -24.93 14.15
CA ARG A 9 19.03 -23.80 13.27
C ARG A 9 17.99 -23.83 12.16
N CYS A 10 17.04 -22.90 12.22
CA CYS A 10 16.18 -22.61 11.10
C CYS A 10 17.10 -22.22 9.94
N ASN A 11 17.15 -23.06 8.92
CA ASN A 11 17.92 -22.83 7.72
C ASN A 11 17.28 -21.60 7.04
N MET A 12 17.83 -20.41 7.28
CA MET A 12 17.46 -19.19 6.54
C MET A 12 17.98 -19.41 5.12
N GLN A 13 17.16 -20.07 4.31
CA GLN A 13 17.36 -20.07 2.87
C GLN A 13 17.44 -18.61 2.44
N GLU A 14 18.57 -18.24 1.87
CA GLU A 14 18.77 -16.91 1.31
C GLU A 14 17.70 -16.67 0.25
N ARG A 15 16.69 -15.84 0.58
CA ARG A 15 15.60 -15.54 -0.36
C ARG A 15 16.19 -14.77 -1.53
N ILE A 16 16.00 -15.29 -2.73
CA ILE A 16 16.31 -14.55 -3.96
C ILE A 16 15.28 -13.43 -4.08
N ARG A 17 15.75 -12.17 -4.12
CA ARG A 17 14.90 -10.99 -4.22
C ARG A 17 15.07 -10.32 -5.58
N CYS A 18 14.02 -9.64 -6.00
CA CYS A 18 14.06 -8.81 -7.21
C CYS A 18 15.12 -7.71 -7.07
N SER A 19 15.77 -7.36 -8.17
CA SER A 19 16.86 -6.37 -8.19
C SER A 19 16.43 -4.96 -7.77
N TRP A 20 15.14 -4.65 -7.87
CA TRP A 20 14.58 -3.36 -7.43
C TRP A 20 14.42 -3.25 -5.91
N ALA A 21 14.37 -4.37 -5.17
CA ALA A 21 14.25 -4.36 -3.71
C ALA A 21 15.59 -3.92 -3.09
N ASN A 22 15.68 -2.65 -2.69
CA ASN A 22 16.90 -2.07 -2.11
C ASN A 22 17.30 -2.81 -0.82
N PRO A 23 18.42 -3.57 -0.80
CA PRO A 23 18.83 -4.36 0.36
C PRO A 23 19.26 -3.50 1.57
N LYS A 24 19.50 -2.21 1.35
CA LYS A 24 19.86 -1.25 2.41
C LYS A 24 18.65 -0.68 3.14
N ASN A 25 17.44 -0.91 2.61
CA ASN A 25 16.21 -0.43 3.22
C ASN A 25 15.39 -1.60 3.79
N PRO A 26 15.38 -1.81 5.12
CA PRO A 26 14.64 -2.90 5.74
C PRO A 26 13.12 -2.84 5.49
N LEU A 27 12.53 -1.64 5.35
CA LEU A 27 11.11 -1.48 5.02
C LEU A 27 10.81 -1.99 3.62
N TYR A 28 11.71 -1.73 2.67
CA TYR A 28 11.55 -2.18 1.29
C TYR A 28 11.72 -3.70 1.16
N ILE A 29 12.64 -4.27 1.93
CA ILE A 29 12.81 -5.73 2.00
C ILE A 29 11.56 -6.39 2.58
N ARG A 30 11.01 -5.85 3.69
CA ARG A 30 9.78 -6.38 4.29
C ARG A 30 8.60 -6.28 3.31
N TYR A 31 8.44 -5.15 2.64
CA TYR A 31 7.41 -4.99 1.62
C TYR A 31 7.55 -6.05 0.51
N HIS A 32 8.76 -6.25 -0.02
CA HIS A 32 9.01 -7.26 -1.05
C HIS A 32 8.69 -8.68 -0.58
N ASP A 33 9.08 -9.02 0.64
CA ASP A 33 8.99 -10.39 1.14
C ASP A 33 7.58 -10.77 1.65
N ASP A 34 6.81 -9.79 2.14
CA ASP A 34 5.59 -10.05 2.91
C ASP A 34 4.32 -9.39 2.32
N GLU A 35 4.47 -8.37 1.46
CA GLU A 35 3.33 -7.61 0.95
C GLU A 35 3.22 -7.65 -0.57
N TRP A 36 4.33 -7.53 -1.30
CA TRP A 36 4.30 -7.46 -2.76
C TRP A 36 3.82 -8.77 -3.40
N GLY A 37 2.77 -8.66 -4.22
CA GLY A 37 2.17 -9.82 -4.89
C GLY A 37 1.31 -10.70 -3.98
N VAL A 38 1.06 -10.28 -2.73
CA VAL A 38 0.14 -10.98 -1.81
C VAL A 38 -1.26 -10.40 -1.97
N PRO A 39 -2.29 -11.22 -2.27
CA PRO A 39 -3.68 -10.76 -2.36
C PRO A 39 -4.15 -10.09 -1.07
N ILE A 40 -4.89 -9.00 -1.19
CA ILE A 40 -5.46 -8.25 -0.07
C ILE A 40 -6.97 -8.29 -0.20
N HIS A 41 -7.65 -8.67 0.91
CA HIS A 41 -9.10 -8.81 1.01
C HIS A 41 -9.69 -7.96 2.16
N ASP A 42 -8.89 -7.07 2.74
CA ASP A 42 -9.31 -6.14 3.80
C ASP A 42 -9.51 -4.75 3.22
N ASP A 43 -10.72 -4.22 3.32
CA ASP A 43 -11.11 -2.92 2.73
C ASP A 43 -10.28 -1.76 3.30
N HIS A 44 -9.93 -1.79 4.59
CA HIS A 44 -9.09 -0.76 5.18
C HIS A 44 -7.68 -0.76 4.56
N LYS A 45 -7.10 -1.96 4.38
CA LYS A 45 -5.79 -2.09 3.74
C LYS A 45 -5.85 -1.75 2.26
N LEU A 46 -6.93 -2.11 1.55
CA LEU A 46 -7.15 -1.74 0.16
C LEU A 46 -7.26 -0.22 0.01
N PHE A 47 -7.93 0.47 0.92
CA PHE A 47 -8.02 1.92 0.91
C PHE A 47 -6.66 2.57 1.20
N GLU A 48 -5.91 2.11 2.21
CA GLU A 48 -4.54 2.56 2.47
C GLU A 48 -3.68 2.45 1.21
N MET A 49 -3.68 1.27 0.56
CA MET A 49 -2.88 1.02 -0.64
C MET A 49 -3.30 1.91 -1.80
N LEU A 50 -4.60 2.06 -2.06
CA LEU A 50 -5.13 2.94 -3.11
C LEU A 50 -4.60 4.38 -2.96
N ILE A 51 -4.60 4.90 -1.74
CA ILE A 51 -4.11 6.25 -1.48
C ILE A 51 -2.59 6.33 -1.66
N LEU A 52 -1.83 5.40 -1.08
CA LEU A 52 -0.36 5.39 -1.17
C LEU A 52 0.12 5.25 -2.62
N GLU A 53 -0.48 4.35 -3.41
CA GLU A 53 -0.19 4.17 -4.84
C GLU A 53 -0.52 5.43 -5.65
N SER A 54 -1.62 6.11 -5.33
CA SER A 54 -1.97 7.39 -5.97
C SER A 54 -0.92 8.46 -5.68
N PHE A 55 -0.35 8.48 -4.48
CA PHE A 55 0.73 9.40 -4.12
C PHE A 55 2.06 9.01 -4.75
N GLN A 56 2.27 7.75 -5.09
CA GLN A 56 3.49 7.26 -5.74
C GLN A 56 3.68 7.84 -7.15
N ALA A 57 2.61 8.16 -7.87
CA ALA A 57 2.71 8.66 -9.24
C ALA A 57 3.76 9.78 -9.39
N GLY A 58 4.81 9.53 -10.20
CA GLY A 58 5.96 10.41 -10.39
C GLY A 58 7.03 10.35 -9.29
N LEU A 59 6.94 9.39 -8.35
CA LEU A 59 7.91 9.15 -7.28
C LEU A 59 8.30 7.67 -7.24
N SER A 60 9.37 7.34 -6.53
CA SER A 60 9.70 5.94 -6.26
C SER A 60 8.78 5.36 -5.18
N TRP A 61 8.47 4.04 -5.27
CA TRP A 61 7.73 3.36 -4.23
C TRP A 61 8.47 3.40 -2.88
N GLU A 62 9.78 3.28 -2.90
CA GLU A 62 10.61 3.41 -1.70
C GLU A 62 10.39 4.76 -0.97
N CYS A 63 10.21 5.85 -1.72
CA CYS A 63 9.89 7.16 -1.14
C CYS A 63 8.56 7.12 -0.39
N ILE A 64 7.56 6.45 -0.91
CA ILE A 64 6.25 6.31 -0.27
C ILE A 64 6.32 5.39 0.94
N LEU A 65 6.99 4.25 0.84
CA LEU A 65 7.19 3.33 1.97
C LEU A 65 7.86 4.01 3.14
N ASN A 66 8.91 4.78 2.90
CA ASN A 66 9.61 5.53 3.95
C ASN A 66 8.73 6.60 4.62
N LYS A 67 7.64 6.99 3.99
CA LYS A 67 6.67 7.97 4.50
C LYS A 67 5.36 7.31 5.00
N GLN A 68 5.20 6.01 4.87
CA GLN A 68 3.95 5.30 5.15
C GLN A 68 3.40 5.61 6.55
N GLU A 69 4.24 5.55 7.57
CA GLU A 69 3.83 5.87 8.93
C GLU A 69 3.43 7.35 9.11
N ALA A 70 4.06 8.25 8.39
CA ALA A 70 3.68 9.65 8.39
C ALA A 70 2.33 9.87 7.66
N PHE A 71 2.09 9.12 6.59
CA PHE A 71 0.79 9.10 5.91
C PHE A 71 -0.31 8.56 6.82
N ARG A 72 -0.08 7.44 7.52
CA ARG A 72 -1.04 6.88 8.49
C ARG A 72 -1.44 7.91 9.53
N ARG A 73 -0.47 8.59 10.14
CA ARG A 73 -0.74 9.65 11.12
C ARG A 73 -1.48 10.84 10.51
N ALA A 74 -1.14 11.25 9.29
CA ALA A 74 -1.70 12.41 8.62
C ALA A 74 -3.14 12.20 8.15
N PHE A 75 -3.46 10.96 7.74
CA PHE A 75 -4.76 10.55 7.25
C PHE A 75 -5.58 9.77 8.30
N ASP A 76 -5.36 10.05 9.59
CA ASP A 76 -6.10 9.47 10.71
C ASP A 76 -6.21 7.95 10.65
N GLY A 77 -5.08 7.27 10.38
CA GLY A 77 -4.99 5.82 10.24
C GLY A 77 -5.66 5.27 8.98
N PHE A 78 -5.97 6.10 7.99
CA PHE A 78 -6.79 5.76 6.82
C PHE A 78 -8.20 5.30 7.18
N ASP A 79 -8.75 5.85 8.27
CA ASP A 79 -10.17 5.67 8.57
C ASP A 79 -11.02 6.32 7.49
N LEU A 80 -11.72 5.49 6.71
CA LEU A 80 -12.44 5.92 5.51
C LEU A 80 -13.48 6.99 5.82
N GLU A 81 -14.25 6.80 6.89
CA GLU A 81 -15.32 7.72 7.25
C GLU A 81 -14.75 9.10 7.65
N THR A 82 -13.67 9.10 8.41
CA THR A 82 -12.96 10.32 8.79
C THR A 82 -12.40 11.04 7.56
N VAL A 83 -11.72 10.32 6.65
CA VAL A 83 -11.14 10.92 5.44
C VAL A 83 -12.22 11.49 4.52
N CYS A 84 -13.38 10.87 4.43
CA CYS A 84 -14.52 11.38 3.67
C CYS A 84 -15.01 12.75 4.16
N THR A 85 -14.77 13.12 5.41
CA THR A 85 -15.19 14.39 6.02
C THR A 85 -14.19 15.53 5.84
N TYR A 86 -13.01 15.28 5.28
CA TYR A 86 -11.98 16.30 5.13
C TYR A 86 -12.43 17.47 4.27
N GLY A 87 -12.48 18.66 4.88
CA GLY A 87 -12.74 19.92 4.20
C GLY A 87 -11.46 20.64 3.74
N ASP A 88 -11.64 21.83 3.16
CA ASP A 88 -10.53 22.65 2.65
C ASP A 88 -9.48 23.00 3.72
N GLU A 89 -9.88 23.15 4.98
CA GLU A 89 -8.97 23.41 6.11
C GLU A 89 -8.02 22.24 6.34
N LYS A 90 -8.55 21.01 6.44
CA LYS A 90 -7.74 19.79 6.60
C LYS A 90 -6.83 19.55 5.39
N ILE A 91 -7.34 19.80 4.19
CA ILE A 91 -6.55 19.71 2.94
C ILE A 91 -5.38 20.72 2.97
N ALA A 92 -5.61 21.93 3.47
CA ALA A 92 -4.57 22.95 3.59
C ALA A 92 -3.53 22.59 4.68
N GLU A 93 -3.98 22.00 5.80
CA GLU A 93 -3.11 21.47 6.86
C GLU A 93 -2.19 20.37 6.30
N LEU A 94 -2.78 19.35 5.64
CA LEU A 94 -2.03 18.27 5.00
C LEU A 94 -1.01 18.79 3.99
N GLY A 95 -1.35 19.84 3.24
CA GLY A 95 -0.44 20.51 2.30
C GLY A 95 0.79 21.13 2.95
N LYS A 96 0.79 21.38 4.25
CA LYS A 96 1.92 21.90 5.04
C LYS A 96 2.74 20.80 5.73
N ASN A 97 2.22 19.57 5.79
CA ASN A 97 2.87 18.46 6.50
C ASN A 97 4.08 17.93 5.72
N SER A 98 5.29 18.18 6.21
CA SER A 98 6.54 17.73 5.57
C SER A 98 6.77 16.22 5.62
N GLY A 99 6.05 15.50 6.47
CA GLY A 99 6.11 14.05 6.58
C GLY A 99 5.53 13.32 5.37
N ILE A 100 4.58 13.93 4.66
CA ILE A 100 3.93 13.36 3.48
C ILE A 100 4.34 14.07 2.19
N VAL A 101 3.80 13.61 1.06
CA VAL A 101 3.97 14.30 -0.23
C VAL A 101 3.04 15.52 -0.29
N ARG A 102 3.61 16.72 -0.23
CA ARG A 102 2.88 17.99 -0.18
C ARG A 102 2.37 18.42 -1.56
N ASN A 103 1.45 17.65 -2.11
CA ASN A 103 0.81 17.97 -3.38
C ASN A 103 -0.70 18.14 -3.16
N ARG A 104 -1.18 19.40 -3.25
CA ARG A 104 -2.58 19.74 -2.97
C ARG A 104 -3.56 18.98 -3.87
N LEU A 105 -3.21 18.74 -5.14
CA LEU A 105 -4.07 18.01 -6.06
C LEU A 105 -4.20 16.55 -5.66
N LYS A 106 -3.10 15.91 -5.27
CA LYS A 106 -3.11 14.52 -4.77
C LYS A 106 -3.91 14.40 -3.46
N ILE A 107 -3.77 15.38 -2.56
CA ILE A 107 -4.53 15.40 -1.30
C ILE A 107 -6.03 15.53 -1.59
N LYS A 108 -6.43 16.44 -2.48
CA LYS A 108 -7.83 16.55 -2.91
C LYS A 108 -8.34 15.27 -3.57
N ALA A 109 -7.54 14.68 -4.44
CA ALA A 109 -7.87 13.42 -5.10
C ALA A 109 -8.05 12.29 -4.09
N ALA A 110 -7.23 12.22 -3.03
CA ALA A 110 -7.36 11.24 -1.96
C ALA A 110 -8.72 11.34 -1.24
N VAL A 111 -9.17 12.56 -0.93
CA VAL A 111 -10.49 12.79 -0.31
C VAL A 111 -11.63 12.39 -1.26
N ASN A 112 -11.53 12.77 -2.54
CA ASN A 112 -12.51 12.37 -3.54
C ASN A 112 -12.54 10.83 -3.72
N ASN A 113 -11.38 10.19 -3.74
CA ASN A 113 -11.29 8.73 -3.82
C ASN A 113 -11.89 8.04 -2.60
N ALA A 114 -11.77 8.63 -1.40
CA ALA A 114 -12.43 8.11 -0.21
C ALA A 114 -13.96 8.11 -0.37
N GLN A 115 -14.53 9.20 -0.88
CA GLN A 115 -15.97 9.30 -1.12
C GLN A 115 -16.46 8.28 -2.16
N ILE A 116 -15.70 8.09 -3.24
CA ILE A 116 -16.00 7.08 -4.27
C ILE A 116 -15.85 5.66 -3.70
N PHE A 117 -14.80 5.40 -2.93
CA PHE A 117 -14.57 4.12 -2.28
C PHE A 117 -15.75 3.73 -1.39
N ARG A 118 -16.24 4.68 -0.57
CA ARG A 118 -17.44 4.48 0.26
C ARG A 118 -18.70 4.20 -0.58
N THR A 119 -18.88 4.90 -1.68
CA THR A 119 -20.02 4.64 -2.60
C THR A 119 -19.95 3.22 -3.16
N ILE A 120 -18.77 2.77 -3.57
CA ILE A 120 -18.58 1.40 -4.06
C ILE A 120 -18.89 0.37 -2.97
N GLN A 121 -18.46 0.61 -1.73
CA GLN A 121 -18.82 -0.28 -0.61
C GLN A 121 -20.33 -0.37 -0.39
N GLN A 122 -21.05 0.75 -0.54
CA GLN A 122 -22.52 0.78 -0.41
C GLN A 122 -23.20 0.00 -1.53
N GLU A 123 -22.69 0.05 -2.73
CA GLU A 123 -23.28 -0.63 -3.91
C GLU A 123 -22.92 -2.13 -3.95
N TRP A 124 -21.71 -2.51 -3.56
CA TRP A 124 -21.16 -3.85 -3.72
C TRP A 124 -21.02 -4.64 -2.41
N GLY A 125 -21.35 -4.02 -1.26
CA GLY A 125 -21.18 -4.59 0.06
C GLY A 125 -19.77 -4.42 0.64
N SER A 126 -18.73 -4.44 -0.21
CA SER A 126 -17.34 -4.11 0.14
C SER A 126 -16.56 -3.67 -1.10
N PHE A 127 -15.45 -2.98 -0.92
CA PHE A 127 -14.54 -2.68 -2.01
C PHE A 127 -13.81 -3.93 -2.50
N ASP A 128 -13.54 -4.87 -1.60
CA ASP A 128 -13.01 -6.20 -1.91
C ASP A 128 -13.90 -6.93 -2.93
N CYS A 129 -15.20 -7.01 -2.67
CA CYS A 129 -16.14 -7.61 -3.61
C CYS A 129 -16.10 -6.95 -4.98
N TYR A 130 -16.06 -5.62 -5.04
CA TYR A 130 -15.93 -4.88 -6.29
C TYR A 130 -14.63 -5.18 -7.02
N LEU A 131 -13.50 -5.12 -6.31
CA LEU A 131 -12.17 -5.29 -6.91
C LEU A 131 -11.99 -6.69 -7.50
N TRP A 132 -12.32 -7.72 -6.73
CA TRP A 132 -12.13 -9.11 -7.13
C TRP A 132 -13.21 -9.66 -8.07
N HIS A 133 -14.34 -8.94 -8.23
CA HIS A 133 -15.36 -9.32 -9.21
C HIS A 133 -14.81 -9.46 -10.63
N TRP A 134 -13.91 -8.56 -11.04
CA TRP A 134 -13.37 -8.51 -12.40
C TRP A 134 -12.41 -9.65 -12.76
N THR A 135 -11.95 -10.37 -11.76
CA THR A 135 -11.07 -11.53 -11.92
C THR A 135 -11.72 -12.81 -11.40
N GLU A 136 -13.03 -12.78 -11.13
CA GLU A 136 -13.77 -13.92 -10.55
C GLU A 136 -13.12 -14.44 -9.25
N GLY A 137 -12.53 -13.54 -8.46
CA GLY A 137 -11.83 -13.87 -7.23
C GLY A 137 -10.48 -14.56 -7.43
N GLN A 138 -9.95 -14.59 -8.65
CA GLN A 138 -8.71 -15.29 -8.97
C GLN A 138 -7.55 -14.34 -9.20
N VAL A 139 -6.35 -14.77 -8.83
CA VAL A 139 -5.11 -14.08 -9.23
C VAL A 139 -4.84 -14.36 -10.70
N VAL A 140 -4.76 -13.31 -11.51
CA VAL A 140 -4.46 -13.42 -12.95
C VAL A 140 -2.95 -13.38 -13.15
N TYR A 141 -2.40 -14.46 -13.69
CA TYR A 141 -0.98 -14.56 -14.02
C TYR A 141 -0.76 -14.16 -15.47
N GLU A 142 -0.31 -12.93 -15.71
CA GLU A 142 0.13 -12.49 -17.04
C GLU A 142 1.66 -12.50 -17.13
N ILE A 143 2.21 -13.46 -17.87
CA ILE A 143 3.64 -13.53 -18.15
C ILE A 143 3.93 -12.78 -19.46
N GLY A 144 4.79 -11.75 -19.41
CA GLY A 144 5.41 -11.16 -20.60
C GLY A 144 5.05 -9.70 -20.92
N ARG A 145 3.94 -9.13 -20.47
CA ARG A 145 3.62 -7.71 -20.71
C ARG A 145 4.10 -6.75 -19.62
N ALA A 146 4.09 -7.16 -18.37
CA ALA A 146 4.56 -6.33 -17.25
C ALA A 146 6.08 -6.11 -17.33
N SER A 147 6.85 -7.14 -17.62
CA SER A 147 8.31 -7.06 -17.73
C SER A 147 8.83 -6.13 -18.83
N CYS A 148 8.00 -5.82 -19.85
CA CYS A 148 8.36 -4.89 -20.93
C CYS A 148 8.13 -3.42 -20.53
N ARG A 149 7.33 -3.11 -19.51
CA ARG A 149 7.06 -1.74 -19.06
C ARG A 149 7.93 -1.27 -17.89
N GLU A 150 8.57 -2.17 -17.18
CA GLU A 150 9.48 -1.82 -16.09
C GLU A 150 10.88 -1.35 -16.56
N ARG A 151 11.09 -1.24 -17.87
CA ARG A 151 12.34 -0.77 -18.47
C ARG A 151 12.25 0.64 -19.06
N VAL A 152 11.38 1.48 -18.53
CA VAL A 152 11.36 2.90 -18.91
C VAL A 152 11.62 3.75 -17.69
#